data_fa8cfc22d4b9caa95816a72d2c561a89
#
_entry.id   fa8cfc22d4b9caa95816a72d2c561a89
#
_cell.length_a   1.000
_cell.length_b   1.000
_cell.length_c   1.000
_cell.angle_alpha   90.00
_cell.angle_beta   90.00
_cell.angle_gamma   90.00
#
_symmetry.space_group_name_H-M   'P 1'
#
loop_
_entity.id
_entity.type
_entity.pdbx_description
1 polymer ?
#
loop_
_entity_poly.entity_id
_entity_poly.type
_entity_poly.pdbx_seq_one_letter_code
_entity_poly.pdbx_strand_id
1 'polypeptide(L)'
;MSLTPAFNLQAWVDEHRHLLKPPVGNKCIVDGDFIVMIVGGPNARTDFHFEEGPEFFHQLEGEMVLRVQEDGGVRDIPIKAGEMFYLPPRVPHSPQRSAGGVGLVIERKRLAHEKDG
;
A
#
# COMPACT_ATOMS: atom_id res chain seq x y z
N MET A 1 -0.77 -18.92 -21.84
CA MET A 1 -0.51 -17.80 -20.92
C MET A 1 0.97 -17.50 -20.90
N SER A 2 1.31 -16.25 -21.12
CA SER A 2 2.70 -15.84 -21.08
C SER A 2 3.05 -15.37 -19.67
N LEU A 3 4.26 -15.65 -19.28
CA LEU A 3 4.79 -15.19 -18.00
C LEU A 3 5.53 -13.88 -18.21
N THR A 4 5.43 -13.00 -17.21
CA THR A 4 6.25 -11.81 -17.22
C THR A 4 7.61 -12.15 -16.63
N PRO A 5 8.69 -11.51 -17.12
CA PRO A 5 10.02 -11.76 -16.54
C PRO A 5 10.11 -11.18 -15.13
N ALA A 6 11.03 -11.73 -14.36
CA ALA A 6 11.37 -11.11 -13.08
C ALA A 6 11.99 -9.74 -13.34
N PHE A 7 11.78 -8.81 -12.41
CA PHE A 7 12.35 -7.47 -12.53
C PHE A 7 12.89 -7.01 -11.19
N ASN A 8 13.82 -6.09 -11.25
CA ASN A 8 14.42 -5.54 -10.05
C ASN A 8 13.55 -4.41 -9.51
N LEU A 9 13.03 -4.60 -8.31
CA LEU A 9 12.10 -3.65 -7.73
C LEU A 9 12.75 -2.28 -7.49
N GLN A 10 13.98 -2.26 -6.98
CA GLN A 10 14.66 -1.00 -6.73
C GLN A 10 14.91 -0.24 -8.03
N ALA A 11 15.30 -0.95 -9.08
CA ALA A 11 15.50 -0.33 -10.39
C ALA A 11 14.19 0.24 -10.92
N TRP A 12 13.09 -0.48 -10.75
CA TRP A 12 11.78 0.00 -11.18
C TRP A 12 11.42 1.30 -10.45
N VAL A 13 11.63 1.33 -9.13
CA VAL A 13 11.35 2.52 -8.33
C VAL A 13 12.18 3.70 -8.83
N ASP A 14 13.48 3.48 -9.06
CA ASP A 14 14.38 4.55 -9.49
C ASP A 14 13.97 5.12 -10.85
N GLU A 15 13.52 4.27 -11.75
CA GLU A 15 13.08 4.70 -13.07
C GLU A 15 11.75 5.46 -13.05
N HIS A 16 10.92 5.23 -12.03
CA HIS A 16 9.56 5.74 -11.99
C HIS A 16 9.29 6.71 -10.84
N ARG A 17 10.34 7.25 -10.23
CA ARG A 17 10.16 8.16 -9.08
C ARG A 17 9.27 9.35 -9.41
N HIS A 18 9.30 9.81 -10.63
CA HIS A 18 8.48 10.94 -11.04
C HIS A 18 6.98 10.63 -10.99
N LEU A 19 6.59 9.36 -10.99
CA LEU A 19 5.20 8.93 -10.88
C LEU A 19 4.77 8.70 -9.43
N LEU A 20 5.73 8.71 -8.49
CA LEU A 20 5.45 8.38 -7.10
C LEU A 20 5.26 9.62 -6.24
N LYS A 21 4.86 10.70 -6.85
CA LYS A 21 4.53 11.96 -6.17
C LYS A 21 3.37 12.61 -6.91
N PRO A 22 2.68 13.58 -6.28
CA PRO A 22 1.55 14.22 -6.95
C PRO A 22 1.94 14.76 -8.33
N PRO A 23 0.98 14.71 -9.28
CA PRO A 23 -0.43 14.34 -9.10
C PRO A 23 -0.73 12.85 -9.13
N VAL A 24 0.23 11.98 -9.47
CA VAL A 24 -0.06 10.54 -9.60
C VAL A 24 0.01 9.82 -8.25
N GLY A 25 1.19 9.67 -7.69
CA GLY A 25 1.37 9.12 -6.35
C GLY A 25 1.51 7.62 -6.23
N ASN A 26 0.87 6.82 -7.07
CA ASN A 26 0.98 5.38 -7.00
C ASN A 26 0.93 4.73 -8.36
N LYS A 27 1.36 3.47 -8.43
CA LYS A 27 1.35 2.71 -9.67
C LYS A 27 1.12 1.23 -9.36
N CYS A 28 0.15 0.63 -10.06
CA CYS A 28 -0.07 -0.80 -9.98
C CYS A 28 0.93 -1.50 -10.91
N ILE A 29 1.74 -2.39 -10.34
CA ILE A 29 2.79 -3.08 -11.13
C ILE A 29 2.45 -4.55 -11.39
N VAL A 30 1.52 -5.12 -10.62
CA VAL A 30 1.01 -6.46 -10.85
C VAL A 30 -0.48 -6.44 -10.62
N ASP A 31 -1.23 -6.96 -11.58
CA ASP A 31 -2.69 -7.05 -11.49
C ASP A 31 -3.11 -8.46 -11.88
N GLY A 32 -3.14 -9.34 -10.89
CA GLY A 32 -3.54 -10.72 -11.05
C GLY A 32 -4.43 -11.11 -9.88
N ASP A 33 -4.25 -12.31 -9.34
CA ASP A 33 -4.96 -12.73 -8.14
C ASP A 33 -4.59 -11.84 -6.96
N PHE A 34 -3.35 -11.34 -6.98
CA PHE A 34 -2.90 -10.31 -6.06
C PHE A 34 -2.64 -9.03 -6.85
N ILE A 35 -2.89 -7.91 -6.20
CA ILE A 35 -2.58 -6.60 -6.74
C ILE A 35 -1.37 -6.09 -5.97
N VAL A 36 -0.34 -5.67 -6.70
CA VAL A 36 0.87 -5.10 -6.11
C VAL A 36 1.00 -3.66 -6.58
N MET A 37 1.06 -2.75 -5.63
CA MET A 37 1.16 -1.31 -5.93
C MET A 37 2.40 -0.73 -5.28
N ILE A 38 3.04 0.19 -5.99
CA ILE A 38 4.08 1.04 -5.42
C ILE A 38 3.44 2.39 -5.13
N VAL A 39 3.60 2.86 -3.91
CA VAL A 39 2.91 4.06 -3.44
C VAL A 39 3.93 5.06 -2.90
N GLY A 40 3.84 6.30 -3.37
CA GLY A 40 4.65 7.39 -2.86
C GLY A 40 3.84 8.32 -1.98
N GLY A 41 4.41 9.47 -1.66
CA GLY A 41 3.77 10.53 -0.88
C GLY A 41 4.12 11.87 -1.44
N PRO A 42 3.67 12.97 -0.80
CA PRO A 42 2.94 12.98 0.46
C PRO A 42 1.47 12.64 0.35
N ASN A 43 0.90 12.16 1.43
CA ASN A 43 -0.51 11.84 1.50
C ASN A 43 -0.95 11.88 2.97
N ALA A 44 -1.87 12.76 3.31
CA ALA A 44 -2.47 12.83 4.63
C ALA A 44 -3.98 12.71 4.48
N ARG A 45 -4.52 11.56 4.84
CA ARG A 45 -5.93 11.26 4.65
C ARG A 45 -6.68 11.40 5.96
N THR A 46 -7.93 11.86 5.86
CA THR A 46 -8.81 11.97 7.01
C THR A 46 -9.87 10.88 7.02
N ASP A 47 -10.02 10.16 5.92
CA ASP A 47 -11.01 9.08 5.81
C ASP A 47 -10.35 7.73 6.09
N PHE A 48 -11.16 6.74 6.46
CA PHE A 48 -10.71 5.39 6.69
C PHE A 48 -11.24 4.49 5.58
N HIS A 49 -10.36 3.59 5.13
CA HIS A 49 -10.71 2.54 4.18
C HIS A 49 -11.13 1.29 4.93
N PHE A 50 -12.02 0.54 4.34
CA PHE A 50 -12.47 -0.73 4.88
C PHE A 50 -12.44 -1.76 3.76
N GLU A 51 -11.62 -2.79 3.92
CA GLU A 51 -11.45 -3.82 2.90
C GLU A 51 -11.83 -5.18 3.46
N GLU A 52 -12.50 -5.99 2.62
CA GLU A 52 -12.86 -7.35 2.98
C GLU A 52 -11.65 -8.27 3.03
N GLY A 53 -10.63 -8.01 2.24
CA GLY A 53 -9.43 -8.82 2.19
C GLY A 53 -8.29 -8.21 2.99
N PRO A 54 -7.25 -9.00 3.24
CA PRO A 54 -6.06 -8.50 3.95
C PRO A 54 -5.17 -7.69 3.02
N GLU A 55 -4.28 -6.91 3.62
CA GLU A 55 -3.26 -6.15 2.89
C GLU A 55 -1.92 -6.34 3.55
N PHE A 56 -0.86 -6.35 2.74
CA PHE A 56 0.51 -6.31 3.22
C PHE A 56 1.12 -4.96 2.88
N PHE A 57 1.78 -4.35 3.86
CA PHE A 57 2.52 -3.11 3.69
C PHE A 57 4.00 -3.40 3.88
N HIS A 58 4.82 -2.94 2.96
CA HIS A 58 6.27 -3.04 3.07
C HIS A 58 6.86 -1.69 2.67
N GLN A 59 7.53 -1.03 3.60
CA GLN A 59 8.09 0.28 3.33
C GLN A 59 9.49 0.12 2.76
N LEU A 60 9.71 0.70 1.58
CA LEU A 60 10.99 0.57 0.88
C LEU A 60 11.92 1.72 1.23
N GLU A 61 11.41 2.95 1.26
CA GLU A 61 12.18 4.15 1.55
C GLU A 61 11.35 5.06 2.43
N GLY A 62 12.02 5.78 3.33
CA GLY A 62 11.33 6.69 4.22
C GLY A 62 10.47 5.94 5.23
N GLU A 63 9.41 6.58 5.67
CA GLU A 63 8.48 5.96 6.62
C GLU A 63 7.07 6.40 6.35
N MET A 64 6.12 5.62 6.86
CA MET A 64 4.72 5.99 6.85
C MET A 64 4.10 5.63 8.18
N VAL A 65 2.92 6.15 8.45
CA VAL A 65 2.12 5.77 9.61
C VAL A 65 0.79 5.22 9.10
N LEU A 66 0.45 4.01 9.53
CA LEU A 66 -0.86 3.43 9.22
C LEU A 66 -1.76 3.64 10.42
N ARG A 67 -2.79 4.45 10.25
CA ARG A 67 -3.76 4.71 11.31
C ARG A 67 -4.85 3.67 11.20
N VAL A 68 -5.11 2.94 12.29
CA VAL A 68 -6.11 1.87 12.30
C VAL A 68 -7.12 2.12 13.41
N GLN A 69 -8.33 1.63 13.19
CA GLN A 69 -9.35 1.61 14.23
C GLN A 69 -9.39 0.23 14.86
N GLU A 70 -9.30 0.18 16.16
CA GLU A 70 -9.47 -1.06 16.92
C GLU A 70 -10.37 -0.77 18.12
N ASP A 71 -10.72 -1.82 18.85
CA ASP A 71 -11.59 -1.67 20.01
C ASP A 71 -11.01 -0.65 20.96
N GLY A 72 -11.80 0.37 21.28
CA GLY A 72 -11.39 1.42 22.20
C GLY A 72 -10.74 2.64 21.56
N GLY A 73 -10.57 2.67 20.24
CA GLY A 73 -10.12 3.89 19.60
C GLY A 73 -9.23 3.72 18.39
N VAL A 74 -8.43 4.73 18.15
CA VAL A 74 -7.55 4.83 16.98
C VAL A 74 -6.11 4.59 17.42
N ARG A 75 -5.39 3.82 16.65
CA ARG A 75 -3.98 3.53 16.92
C ARG A 75 -3.15 3.84 15.68
N ASP A 76 -2.01 4.49 15.89
CA ASP A 76 -1.06 4.78 14.82
C ASP A 76 0.06 3.75 14.84
N ILE A 77 0.30 3.12 13.69
CA ILE A 77 1.32 2.09 13.52
C ILE A 77 2.38 2.65 12.57
N PRO A 78 3.57 3.00 13.07
CA PRO A 78 4.64 3.45 12.18
C PRO A 78 5.26 2.28 11.45
N ILE A 79 5.54 2.47 10.16
CA ILE A 79 6.19 1.47 9.32
C ILE A 79 7.37 2.17 8.67
N LYS A 80 8.58 1.79 9.10
CA LYS A 80 9.81 2.41 8.65
C LYS A 80 10.41 1.63 7.50
N ALA A 81 11.37 2.24 6.80
CA ALA A 81 12.05 1.58 5.70
C ALA A 81 12.57 0.21 6.11
N GLY A 82 12.27 -0.79 5.31
CA GLY A 82 12.62 -2.18 5.57
C GLY A 82 11.61 -2.95 6.40
N GLU A 83 10.62 -2.26 6.98
CA GLU A 83 9.63 -2.92 7.82
C GLU A 83 8.41 -3.34 7.02
N MET A 84 7.74 -4.36 7.50
CA MET A 84 6.51 -4.88 6.91
C MET A 84 5.41 -4.90 7.97
N PHE A 85 4.17 -4.77 7.51
CA PHE A 85 3.02 -4.89 8.37
C PHE A 85 1.91 -5.63 7.66
N TYR A 86 1.35 -6.63 8.32
CA TYR A 86 0.19 -7.35 7.80
C TYR A 86 -1.08 -6.77 8.42
N LEU A 87 -1.97 -6.26 7.57
CA LEU A 87 -3.26 -5.74 7.99
C LEU A 87 -4.32 -6.80 7.77
N PRO A 88 -4.94 -7.32 8.85
CA PRO A 88 -6.01 -8.30 8.71
C PRO A 88 -7.21 -7.70 7.96
N PRO A 89 -8.07 -8.57 7.40
CA PRO A 89 -9.28 -8.06 6.75
C PRO A 89 -10.19 -7.35 7.74
N ARG A 90 -10.96 -6.40 7.22
CA ARG A 90 -12.02 -5.70 7.95
C ARG A 90 -11.53 -4.82 9.08
N VAL A 91 -10.32 -4.30 8.96
CA VAL A 91 -9.84 -3.28 9.91
C VAL A 91 -9.86 -1.94 9.19
N PRO A 92 -10.66 -0.98 9.64
CA PRO A 92 -10.64 0.36 9.05
C PRO A 92 -9.27 0.99 9.24
N HIS A 93 -8.73 1.57 8.18
CA HIS A 93 -7.36 2.09 8.19
C HIS A 93 -7.22 3.30 7.30
N SER A 94 -6.23 4.12 7.61
CA SER A 94 -5.93 5.34 6.87
C SER A 94 -4.43 5.52 6.77
N PRO A 95 -3.84 5.29 5.59
CA PRO A 95 -2.40 5.49 5.41
C PRO A 95 -2.03 6.97 5.43
N GLN A 96 -0.98 7.30 6.18
CA GLN A 96 -0.41 8.64 6.27
C GLN A 96 1.02 8.55 5.75
N ARG A 97 1.31 9.19 4.61
CA ARG A 97 2.60 9.07 3.96
C ARG A 97 3.30 10.42 3.86
N SER A 98 4.60 10.41 4.10
CA SER A 98 5.43 11.61 3.99
C SER A 98 5.97 11.76 2.58
N ALA A 99 6.43 12.97 2.26
CA ALA A 99 7.07 13.23 0.98
C ALA A 99 8.35 12.42 0.86
N GLY A 100 8.61 11.89 -0.33
CA GLY A 100 9.83 11.12 -0.59
C GLY A 100 9.80 9.67 -0.13
N GLY A 101 8.76 9.26 0.59
CA GLY A 101 8.61 7.87 0.98
C GLY A 101 8.16 7.00 -0.19
N VAL A 102 8.55 5.73 -0.15
CA VAL A 102 8.12 4.75 -1.15
C VAL A 102 7.71 3.47 -0.42
N GLY A 103 6.50 3.04 -0.66
CA GLY A 103 5.97 1.83 -0.06
C GLY A 103 5.45 0.85 -1.09
N LEU A 104 5.42 -0.41 -0.69
CA LEU A 104 4.83 -1.49 -1.48
C LEU A 104 3.59 -1.97 -0.75
N VAL A 105 2.49 -2.08 -1.47
CA VAL A 105 1.24 -2.60 -0.92
C VAL A 105 0.80 -3.78 -1.75
N ILE A 106 0.54 -4.91 -1.08
CA ILE A 106 0.06 -6.11 -1.73
C ILE A 106 -1.32 -6.42 -1.15
N GLU A 107 -2.30 -6.58 -2.02
CA GLU A 107 -3.63 -6.94 -1.57
C GLU A 107 -4.21 -8.03 -2.48
N ARG A 108 -5.12 -8.83 -1.93
CA ARG A 108 -5.80 -9.84 -2.71
C ARG A 108 -6.88 -9.17 -3.55
N LYS A 109 -6.90 -9.52 -4.83
CA LYS A 109 -7.93 -9.00 -5.73
C LYS A 109 -9.29 -9.55 -5.30
N ARG A 110 -10.30 -8.69 -5.32
CA ARG A 110 -11.65 -9.10 -4.96
C ARG A 110 -12.19 -10.09 -5.95
N LEU A 111 -12.85 -11.12 -5.43
CA LEU A 111 -13.58 -12.06 -6.23
C LEU A 111 -14.95 -11.49 -6.57
N ALA A 112 -15.56 -12.00 -7.65
CA ALA A 112 -16.82 -11.44 -8.13
C ALA A 112 -17.94 -11.49 -7.09
N HIS A 113 -17.90 -12.46 -6.18
CA HIS A 113 -18.92 -12.62 -5.14
C HIS A 113 -18.64 -11.81 -3.87
N GLU A 114 -17.51 -11.16 -3.79
CA GLU A 114 -17.16 -10.33 -2.63
C GLU A 114 -17.78 -8.96 -2.80
N LYS A 115 -18.27 -8.40 -1.71
CA LYS A 115 -18.89 -7.08 -1.73
C LYS A 115 -17.88 -6.02 -1.35
N ASP A 116 -18.11 -4.82 -1.84
CA ASP A 116 -17.38 -3.67 -1.36
C ASP A 116 -17.76 -3.41 0.09
N GLY A 117 -16.75 -3.29 0.91
CA GLY A 117 -16.94 -3.16 2.34
C GLY A 117 -17.69 -1.96 2.81
#